data_f58ab2eab76b3715c720a2551b79bbed
#
_entry.id   f58ab2eab76b3715c720a2551b79bbed
#
_cell.length_a   1.000
_cell.length_b   1.000
_cell.length_c   1.000
_cell.angle_alpha   90.00
_cell.angle_beta   90.00
_cell.angle_gamma   90.00
#
_symmetry.space_group_name_H-M   'P 1'
#
loop_
_entity.id
_entity.type
_entity.pdbx_description
1 polymer ?
#
loop_
_entity_poly.entity_id
_entity_poly.type
_entity_poly.pdbx_seq_one_letter_code
_entity_poly.pdbx_strand_id
1 'polypeptide(L)'
;FPLAEQGIVANLQEYIDKDESFDTECVGDQFKYMLNEDYMAGYGIGSENICMFYNPSLFEQYGVEEPPAKYADAWDWDTFVKNAQQLTIDKNGKNALDPDFDPENIDVYGVNISKWWAGYMPFLFSEGGDYLTEDGTSIGYATDEGKDVLQKLADLIYVYHVAPTPTASETMPGLSEALATNKVAMSFDGQWSNAGLMSDGVEYNVAALPRMGETPATVATYGAIALMNSEKTDAAFEFVKYIMTEVGACEPLFKSGLWLPTNMKEYNDDYIKTIITENHPANYYDSIVTPMMDGTARTPITAYVKNFNKINDVISPALDDLWSGEKTADEAISSIEADANAQVQGFYGK
;
A
#
# COMPACT_ATOMS: atom_id res chain seq x y z
N PHE A 1 -9.19 16.61 -0.07
CA PHE A 1 -9.73 17.58 -1.04
C PHE A 1 -11.13 18.12 -0.65
N PRO A 2 -12.13 17.32 -0.25
CA PRO A 2 -13.46 17.85 0.05
C PRO A 2 -13.49 18.98 1.10
N LEU A 3 -12.59 18.96 2.06
CA LEU A 3 -12.46 20.04 3.05
C LEU A 3 -11.82 21.30 2.45
N ALA A 4 -10.92 21.15 1.47
CA ALA A 4 -10.34 22.27 0.75
C ALA A 4 -11.37 22.96 -0.16
N GLU A 5 -12.21 22.19 -0.87
CA GLU A 5 -13.33 22.70 -1.67
C GLU A 5 -14.35 23.49 -0.83
N GLN A 6 -14.50 23.12 0.43
CA GLN A 6 -15.37 23.83 1.40
C GLN A 6 -14.69 25.03 2.06
N GLY A 7 -13.42 25.31 1.74
CA GLY A 7 -12.65 26.40 2.35
C GLY A 7 -12.27 26.16 3.82
N ILE A 8 -12.35 24.90 4.29
CA ILE A 8 -11.98 24.53 5.66
C ILE A 8 -10.46 24.37 5.79
N VAL A 9 -9.81 23.86 4.76
CA VAL A 9 -8.36 23.75 4.65
C VAL A 9 -7.82 25.00 3.98
N ALA A 10 -6.73 25.58 4.51
CA ALA A 10 -6.06 26.72 3.93
C ALA A 10 -5.24 26.30 2.68
N ASN A 11 -5.07 27.25 1.75
CA ASN A 11 -4.16 27.06 0.63
C ASN A 11 -2.70 27.17 1.10
N LEU A 12 -2.02 26.05 1.24
CA LEU A 12 -0.64 26.00 1.70
C LEU A 12 0.31 26.75 0.76
N GLN A 13 0.03 26.78 -0.57
CA GLN A 13 0.85 27.50 -1.53
C GLN A 13 0.91 29.00 -1.25
N GLU A 14 -0.22 29.62 -0.85
CA GLU A 14 -0.24 31.03 -0.49
C GLU A 14 0.63 31.39 0.72
N TYR A 15 0.77 30.49 1.68
CA TYR A 15 1.64 30.68 2.84
C TYR A 15 3.10 30.54 2.44
N ILE A 16 3.42 29.57 1.59
CA ILE A 16 4.77 29.36 1.04
C ILE A 16 5.20 30.59 0.24
N ASP A 17 4.36 31.11 -0.65
CA ASP A 17 4.66 32.25 -1.53
C ASP A 17 4.86 33.57 -0.75
N LYS A 18 4.25 33.70 0.42
CA LYS A 18 4.37 34.90 1.26
C LYS A 18 5.60 34.87 2.19
N ASP A 19 6.18 33.71 2.40
CA ASP A 19 7.31 33.51 3.31
C ASP A 19 8.65 33.44 2.56
N GLU A 20 9.34 34.56 2.45
CA GLU A 20 10.66 34.66 1.80
C GLU A 20 11.73 33.73 2.42
N SER A 21 11.49 33.24 3.62
CA SER A 21 12.41 32.31 4.32
C SER A 21 12.05 30.85 4.11
N PHE A 22 10.97 30.54 3.41
CA PHE A 22 10.59 29.16 3.09
C PHE A 22 11.52 28.59 2.01
N ASP A 23 12.16 27.47 2.31
CA ASP A 23 13.07 26.79 1.38
C ASP A 23 12.28 25.90 0.42
N THR A 24 11.95 26.43 -0.75
CA THR A 24 11.20 25.72 -1.79
C THR A 24 11.95 24.55 -2.43
N GLU A 25 13.29 24.47 -2.28
CA GLU A 25 14.08 23.34 -2.77
C GLU A 25 13.80 22.06 -1.99
N CYS A 26 13.18 22.18 -0.80
CA CYS A 26 12.76 21.03 -0.01
C CYS A 26 11.48 20.36 -0.52
N VAL A 27 10.71 21.01 -1.42
CA VAL A 27 9.37 20.58 -1.81
C VAL A 27 9.41 19.80 -3.13
N GLY A 28 9.01 18.53 -3.08
CA GLY A 28 8.84 17.68 -4.26
C GLY A 28 7.41 17.71 -4.80
N ASP A 29 7.26 17.90 -6.13
CA ASP A 29 5.94 17.97 -6.76
C ASP A 29 5.12 16.68 -6.57
N GLN A 30 5.77 15.53 -6.53
CA GLN A 30 5.14 14.23 -6.34
C GLN A 30 4.43 14.07 -4.97
N PHE A 31 4.79 14.89 -3.99
CA PHE A 31 4.21 14.84 -2.64
C PHE A 31 3.12 15.89 -2.39
N LYS A 32 2.82 16.74 -3.38
CA LYS A 32 1.79 17.77 -3.28
C LYS A 32 0.39 17.20 -3.47
N TYR A 33 -0.54 17.65 -2.66
CA TYR A 33 -1.97 17.43 -2.86
C TYR A 33 -2.57 18.70 -3.49
N MET A 34 -2.58 18.75 -4.81
CA MET A 34 -3.05 19.92 -5.56
C MET A 34 -4.55 19.82 -5.85
N LEU A 35 -5.35 20.77 -5.31
CA LEU A 35 -6.75 20.91 -5.67
C LEU A 35 -6.91 21.47 -7.11
N ASN A 36 -6.07 22.42 -7.46
CA ASN A 36 -5.86 22.99 -8.80
C ASN A 36 -4.45 23.57 -8.88
N GLU A 37 -4.10 24.22 -10.00
CA GLU A 37 -2.75 24.75 -10.28
C GLU A 37 -2.22 25.70 -9.18
N ASP A 38 -3.11 26.47 -8.54
CA ASP A 38 -2.75 27.52 -7.56
C ASP A 38 -3.09 27.14 -6.11
N TYR A 39 -3.67 25.94 -5.87
CA TYR A 39 -4.15 25.58 -4.55
C TYR A 39 -3.56 24.23 -4.08
N MET A 40 -2.61 24.31 -3.17
CA MET A 40 -2.06 23.14 -2.49
C MET A 40 -2.86 22.88 -1.19
N ALA A 41 -3.69 21.84 -1.19
CA ALA A 41 -4.51 21.43 -0.06
C ALA A 41 -3.72 20.73 1.06
N GLY A 42 -2.54 20.21 0.75
CA GLY A 42 -1.68 19.54 1.72
C GLY A 42 -0.39 19.05 1.09
N TYR A 43 0.46 18.47 1.92
CA TYR A 43 1.75 17.94 1.52
C TYR A 43 2.05 16.63 2.24
N GLY A 44 2.61 15.65 1.53
CA GLY A 44 3.10 14.42 2.13
C GLY A 44 4.41 14.67 2.88
N ILE A 45 4.41 14.48 4.19
CA ILE A 45 5.59 14.71 5.06
C ILE A 45 6.37 13.44 5.35
N GLY A 46 5.86 12.29 4.95
CA GLY A 46 6.48 10.99 4.97
C GLY A 46 5.87 10.15 3.86
N SER A 47 6.67 9.34 3.20
CA SER A 47 6.22 8.43 2.15
C SER A 47 6.46 6.98 2.52
N GLU A 48 5.63 6.11 2.04
CA GLU A 48 5.59 4.68 2.30
C GLU A 48 5.01 3.95 1.09
N ASN A 49 5.26 2.66 0.98
CA ASN A 49 4.67 1.83 -0.06
C ASN A 49 4.09 0.52 0.52
N ILE A 50 3.32 -0.17 -0.30
CA ILE A 50 2.88 -1.53 -0.01
C ILE A 50 3.97 -2.49 -0.47
N CYS A 51 4.34 -3.45 0.40
CA CYS A 51 5.33 -4.47 0.11
C CYS A 51 4.90 -5.83 0.67
N MET A 52 5.70 -6.85 0.44
CA MET A 52 5.49 -8.17 1.03
C MET A 52 6.43 -8.34 2.23
N PHE A 53 5.85 -8.57 3.40
CA PHE A 53 6.56 -9.03 4.58
C PHE A 53 6.59 -10.56 4.56
N TYR A 54 7.68 -11.19 4.99
CA TYR A 54 7.74 -12.64 5.04
C TYR A 54 8.59 -13.15 6.20
N ASN A 55 8.35 -14.41 6.58
CA ASN A 55 9.06 -15.13 7.64
C ASN A 55 10.13 -16.05 7.04
N PRO A 56 11.43 -15.69 7.06
CA PRO A 56 12.49 -16.49 6.46
C PRO A 56 12.57 -17.92 7.01
N SER A 57 12.29 -18.09 8.30
CA SER A 57 12.34 -19.40 8.96
C SER A 57 11.34 -20.40 8.37
N LEU A 58 10.15 -19.95 7.93
CA LEU A 58 9.17 -20.81 7.28
C LEU A 58 9.63 -21.21 5.86
N PHE A 59 10.27 -20.30 5.14
CA PHE A 59 10.84 -20.61 3.81
C PHE A 59 11.94 -21.67 3.92
N GLU A 60 12.86 -21.50 4.88
CA GLU A 60 13.90 -22.50 5.15
C GLU A 60 13.30 -23.85 5.56
N GLN A 61 12.35 -23.84 6.51
CA GLN A 61 11.71 -25.04 7.04
C GLN A 61 11.04 -25.90 5.96
N TYR A 62 10.36 -25.26 5.00
CA TYR A 62 9.62 -25.95 3.95
C TYR A 62 10.37 -26.04 2.61
N GLY A 63 11.63 -25.55 2.55
CA GLY A 63 12.49 -25.63 1.38
C GLY A 63 11.95 -24.83 0.18
N VAL A 64 11.28 -23.72 0.44
CA VAL A 64 10.82 -22.75 -0.57
C VAL A 64 11.86 -21.67 -0.72
N GLU A 65 12.15 -21.26 -1.96
CA GLU A 65 13.06 -20.15 -2.23
C GLU A 65 12.44 -18.83 -1.73
N GLU A 66 13.24 -18.00 -1.05
CA GLU A 66 12.78 -16.69 -0.57
C GLU A 66 12.35 -15.77 -1.72
N PRO A 67 11.35 -14.91 -1.50
CA PRO A 67 10.87 -14.00 -2.54
C PRO A 67 11.94 -12.94 -2.89
N PRO A 68 12.01 -12.54 -4.19
CA PRO A 68 12.96 -11.53 -4.64
C PRO A 68 12.78 -10.17 -3.95
N ALA A 69 13.89 -9.56 -3.54
CA ALA A 69 13.87 -8.22 -2.98
C ALA A 69 13.51 -7.15 -4.03
N LYS A 70 14.02 -7.32 -5.26
CA LYS A 70 13.88 -6.33 -6.34
C LYS A 70 12.62 -6.56 -7.16
N TYR A 71 11.89 -5.49 -7.43
CA TYR A 71 10.71 -5.54 -8.29
C TYR A 71 10.99 -6.02 -9.70
N ALA A 72 12.18 -5.77 -10.24
CA ALA A 72 12.59 -6.27 -11.55
C ALA A 72 12.63 -7.80 -11.62
N ASP A 73 12.86 -8.46 -10.48
CA ASP A 73 12.94 -9.93 -10.36
C ASP A 73 11.66 -10.51 -9.70
N ALA A 74 10.63 -9.69 -9.48
CA ALA A 74 9.40 -10.08 -8.78
C ALA A 74 8.81 -11.37 -9.35
N TRP A 75 8.34 -12.24 -8.48
CA TRP A 75 7.62 -13.45 -8.90
C TRP A 75 6.44 -13.08 -9.80
N ASP A 76 6.17 -13.88 -10.82
CA ASP A 76 4.87 -13.86 -11.46
C ASP A 76 3.80 -14.47 -10.54
N TRP A 77 2.54 -14.25 -10.90
CA TRP A 77 1.42 -14.68 -10.08
C TRP A 77 1.38 -16.19 -9.84
N ASP A 78 1.67 -17.00 -10.86
CA ASP A 78 1.63 -18.46 -10.76
C ASP A 78 2.71 -18.99 -9.83
N THR A 79 3.92 -18.43 -9.91
CA THR A 79 5.02 -18.75 -9.01
C THR A 79 4.68 -18.39 -7.57
N PHE A 80 4.10 -17.19 -7.36
CA PHE A 80 3.65 -16.75 -6.04
C PHE A 80 2.59 -17.68 -5.45
N VAL A 81 1.52 -18.00 -6.21
CA VAL A 81 0.45 -18.91 -5.76
C VAL A 81 0.99 -20.27 -5.39
N LYS A 82 1.86 -20.85 -6.23
CA LYS A 82 2.49 -22.14 -5.95
C LYS A 82 3.30 -22.12 -4.67
N ASN A 83 4.11 -21.08 -4.46
CA ASN A 83 4.92 -20.95 -3.24
C ASN A 83 4.03 -20.73 -2.01
N ALA A 84 2.97 -19.93 -2.14
CA ALA A 84 1.98 -19.75 -1.07
C ALA A 84 1.31 -21.08 -0.71
N GLN A 85 0.96 -21.93 -1.69
CA GLN A 85 0.41 -23.26 -1.43
C GLN A 85 1.39 -24.19 -0.72
N GLN A 86 2.68 -24.16 -1.08
CA GLN A 86 3.72 -24.93 -0.39
C GLN A 86 3.91 -24.51 1.07
N LEU A 87 3.70 -23.22 1.37
CA LEU A 87 3.84 -22.63 2.69
C LEU A 87 2.54 -22.64 3.51
N THR A 88 1.40 -23.01 2.91
CA THR A 88 0.14 -23.18 3.63
C THR A 88 0.07 -24.58 4.21
N ILE A 89 0.01 -24.68 5.53
CA ILE A 89 0.10 -25.97 6.23
C ILE A 89 -1.13 -26.18 7.09
N ASP A 90 -1.75 -27.36 6.99
CA ASP A 90 -2.84 -27.75 7.86
C ASP A 90 -2.34 -28.31 9.22
N LYS A 91 -3.25 -28.55 10.15
CA LYS A 91 -2.93 -29.11 11.47
C LYS A 91 -2.37 -30.55 11.43
N ASN A 92 -2.45 -31.23 10.28
CA ASN A 92 -1.88 -32.56 10.08
C ASN A 92 -0.47 -32.48 9.45
N GLY A 93 0.04 -31.25 9.16
CA GLY A 93 1.34 -31.01 8.56
C GLY A 93 1.36 -31.17 7.04
N LYS A 94 0.19 -31.17 6.38
CA LYS A 94 0.04 -31.22 4.93
C LYS A 94 0.02 -29.82 4.35
N ASN A 95 0.68 -29.60 3.22
CA ASN A 95 0.59 -28.33 2.50
C ASN A 95 -0.60 -28.33 1.50
N ALA A 96 -0.97 -27.14 1.03
CA ALA A 96 -2.13 -26.98 0.14
C ALA A 96 -1.99 -27.61 -1.26
N LEU A 97 -0.83 -28.21 -1.59
CA LEU A 97 -0.64 -29.02 -2.81
C LEU A 97 -0.85 -30.51 -2.53
N ASP A 98 -0.89 -30.95 -1.27
CA ASP A 98 -1.11 -32.36 -0.91
C ASP A 98 -2.61 -32.71 -1.12
N PRO A 99 -2.93 -33.83 -1.77
CA PRO A 99 -4.33 -34.24 -1.97
C PRO A 99 -5.10 -34.54 -0.68
N ASP A 100 -4.39 -34.75 0.44
CA ASP A 100 -4.97 -35.00 1.76
C ASP A 100 -4.98 -33.72 2.64
N PHE A 101 -4.71 -32.54 2.07
CA PHE A 101 -4.76 -31.26 2.76
C PHE A 101 -6.20 -30.94 3.27
N ASP A 102 -6.27 -30.46 4.51
CA ASP A 102 -7.55 -30.10 5.14
C ASP A 102 -7.70 -28.56 5.20
N PRO A 103 -8.42 -27.94 4.25
CA PRO A 103 -8.57 -26.49 4.18
C PRO A 103 -9.41 -25.88 5.32
N GLU A 104 -10.15 -26.72 6.09
CA GLU A 104 -10.93 -26.27 7.24
C GLU A 104 -10.06 -26.14 8.52
N ASN A 105 -8.86 -26.73 8.53
CA ASN A 105 -8.00 -26.79 9.69
C ASN A 105 -6.57 -26.33 9.38
N ILE A 106 -6.42 -25.12 8.84
CA ILE A 106 -5.12 -24.52 8.52
C ILE A 106 -4.42 -24.08 9.83
N ASP A 107 -3.14 -24.37 9.93
CA ASP A 107 -2.26 -23.94 11.04
C ASP A 107 -1.35 -22.78 10.62
N VAL A 108 -0.81 -22.81 9.39
CA VAL A 108 0.01 -21.76 8.80
C VAL A 108 -0.61 -21.31 7.48
N TYR A 109 -0.93 -20.06 7.34
CA TYR A 109 -1.36 -19.48 6.06
C TYR A 109 -0.16 -19.06 5.22
N GLY A 110 -0.20 -19.36 3.92
CA GLY A 110 0.84 -18.97 2.97
C GLY A 110 0.94 -17.46 2.80
N VAL A 111 -0.22 -16.77 2.80
CA VAL A 111 -0.25 -15.32 2.68
C VAL A 111 -1.43 -14.72 3.45
N ASN A 112 -1.23 -13.52 4.00
CA ASN A 112 -2.30 -12.62 4.42
C ASN A 112 -2.38 -11.44 3.45
N ILE A 113 -3.60 -11.11 2.99
CA ILE A 113 -3.84 -10.05 2.02
C ILE A 113 -4.57 -8.87 2.66
N SER A 114 -4.15 -7.66 2.29
CA SER A 114 -4.83 -6.42 2.71
C SER A 114 -6.04 -6.17 1.84
N LYS A 115 -7.24 -6.10 2.46
CA LYS A 115 -8.54 -5.98 1.77
C LYS A 115 -9.03 -4.53 1.69
N TRP A 116 -8.17 -3.59 1.32
CA TRP A 116 -8.48 -2.18 1.11
C TRP A 116 -7.78 -1.66 -0.14
N TRP A 117 -8.13 -0.46 -0.61
CA TRP A 117 -7.68 0.03 -1.91
C TRP A 117 -6.16 -0.05 -2.15
N ALA A 118 -5.32 0.29 -1.17
CA ALA A 118 -3.88 0.21 -1.35
C ALA A 118 -3.34 -1.24 -1.35
N GLY A 119 -4.09 -2.19 -0.78
CA GLY A 119 -3.70 -3.61 -0.78
C GLY A 119 -3.91 -4.30 -2.13
N TYR A 120 -4.89 -3.86 -2.94
CA TYR A 120 -5.17 -4.47 -4.24
C TYR A 120 -4.78 -3.59 -5.45
N MET A 121 -4.55 -2.28 -5.25
CA MET A 121 -4.11 -1.39 -6.34
C MET A 121 -2.78 -1.80 -7.01
N PRO A 122 -1.75 -2.28 -6.29
CA PRO A 122 -0.52 -2.73 -6.94
C PRO A 122 -0.73 -3.74 -8.05
N PHE A 123 -1.69 -4.65 -7.87
CA PHE A 123 -2.00 -5.70 -8.83
C PHE A 123 -2.73 -5.16 -10.06
N LEU A 124 -3.63 -4.18 -9.87
CA LEU A 124 -4.27 -3.48 -10.97
C LEU A 124 -3.24 -2.65 -11.77
N PHE A 125 -2.31 -1.99 -11.09
CA PHE A 125 -1.20 -1.30 -11.74
C PHE A 125 -0.30 -2.25 -12.51
N SER A 126 -0.07 -3.47 -12.00
CA SER A 126 0.72 -4.49 -12.68
C SER A 126 0.08 -4.96 -13.99
N GLU A 127 -1.24 -5.02 -14.05
CA GLU A 127 -2.00 -5.30 -15.29
C GLU A 127 -2.14 -4.08 -16.22
N GLY A 128 -1.54 -2.93 -15.85
CA GLY A 128 -1.60 -1.70 -16.65
C GLY A 128 -2.84 -0.84 -16.41
N GLY A 129 -3.70 -1.23 -15.46
CA GLY A 129 -4.89 -0.47 -15.06
C GLY A 129 -4.60 0.67 -14.09
N ASP A 130 -5.67 1.39 -13.73
CA ASP A 130 -5.67 2.40 -12.66
C ASP A 130 -7.04 2.38 -11.96
N TYR A 131 -7.21 3.16 -10.89
CA TYR A 131 -8.47 3.25 -10.13
C TYR A 131 -9.64 3.77 -10.97
N LEU A 132 -9.38 4.71 -11.87
CA LEU A 132 -10.28 5.12 -12.94
C LEU A 132 -9.69 4.73 -14.29
N THR A 133 -10.55 4.57 -15.29
CA THR A 133 -10.15 4.46 -16.69
C THR A 133 -9.35 5.71 -17.13
N GLU A 134 -8.52 5.60 -18.15
CA GLU A 134 -7.63 6.67 -18.61
C GLU A 134 -8.36 7.98 -18.93
N ASP A 135 -9.60 7.87 -19.44
CA ASP A 135 -10.47 9.02 -19.72
C ASP A 135 -11.15 9.61 -18.46
N GLY A 136 -10.96 8.96 -17.30
CA GLY A 136 -11.50 9.41 -16.02
C GLY A 136 -13.02 9.33 -15.91
N THR A 137 -13.68 8.48 -16.69
CA THR A 137 -15.15 8.39 -16.76
C THR A 137 -15.74 7.20 -16.02
N SER A 138 -14.93 6.17 -15.75
CA SER A 138 -15.37 4.92 -15.13
C SER A 138 -14.35 4.41 -14.11
N ILE A 139 -14.81 3.55 -13.20
CA ILE A 139 -13.92 2.85 -12.26
C ILE A 139 -13.11 1.78 -13.00
N GLY A 140 -11.80 1.68 -12.72
CA GLY A 140 -10.92 0.70 -13.35
C GLY A 140 -11.24 -0.74 -13.01
N TYR A 141 -11.91 -1.00 -11.88
CA TYR A 141 -12.36 -2.34 -11.51
C TYR A 141 -13.51 -2.88 -12.37
N ALA A 142 -14.18 -2.02 -13.15
CA ALA A 142 -15.23 -2.46 -14.08
C ALA A 142 -14.65 -3.01 -15.40
N THR A 143 -13.37 -2.84 -15.68
CA THR A 143 -12.70 -3.48 -16.82
C THR A 143 -12.54 -4.98 -16.60
N ASP A 144 -12.33 -5.74 -17.68
CA ASP A 144 -12.10 -7.18 -17.59
C ASP A 144 -10.83 -7.48 -16.74
N GLU A 145 -9.76 -6.71 -16.93
CA GLU A 145 -8.53 -6.81 -16.16
C GLU A 145 -8.75 -6.49 -14.68
N GLY A 146 -9.54 -5.45 -14.38
CA GLY A 146 -9.87 -5.07 -13.01
C GLY A 146 -10.65 -6.15 -12.25
N LYS A 147 -11.63 -6.76 -12.92
CA LYS A 147 -12.39 -7.89 -12.37
C LYS A 147 -11.51 -9.14 -12.19
N ASP A 148 -10.63 -9.43 -13.15
CA ASP A 148 -9.70 -10.56 -13.07
C ASP A 148 -8.73 -10.41 -11.88
N VAL A 149 -8.17 -9.22 -11.67
CA VAL A 149 -7.33 -8.91 -10.50
C VAL A 149 -8.05 -9.19 -9.18
N LEU A 150 -9.27 -8.69 -9.04
CA LEU A 150 -10.07 -8.90 -7.83
C LEU A 150 -10.43 -10.37 -7.63
N GLN A 151 -10.76 -11.10 -8.70
CA GLN A 151 -11.05 -12.53 -8.63
C GLN A 151 -9.83 -13.34 -8.24
N LYS A 152 -8.65 -13.08 -8.84
CA LYS A 152 -7.39 -13.74 -8.48
C LYS A 152 -7.03 -13.57 -7.01
N LEU A 153 -7.31 -12.38 -6.42
CA LEU A 153 -7.11 -12.16 -4.99
C LEU A 153 -8.12 -12.94 -4.14
N ALA A 154 -9.39 -13.02 -4.53
CA ALA A 154 -10.40 -13.82 -3.84
C ALA A 154 -10.11 -15.33 -3.94
N ASP A 155 -9.53 -15.77 -5.08
CA ASP A 155 -9.16 -17.16 -5.31
C ASP A 155 -8.05 -17.64 -4.35
N LEU A 156 -7.21 -16.72 -3.82
CA LEU A 156 -6.25 -17.07 -2.75
C LEU A 156 -6.97 -17.62 -1.51
N ILE A 157 -8.19 -17.16 -1.25
CA ILE A 157 -9.00 -17.57 -0.10
C ILE A 157 -9.75 -18.87 -0.41
N TYR A 158 -10.48 -18.92 -1.54
CA TYR A 158 -11.51 -19.92 -1.78
C TYR A 158 -11.12 -21.03 -2.76
N VAL A 159 -10.13 -20.78 -3.62
CA VAL A 159 -9.67 -21.77 -4.61
C VAL A 159 -8.35 -22.40 -4.14
N TYR A 160 -7.40 -21.56 -3.72
CA TYR A 160 -6.08 -22.03 -3.32
C TYR A 160 -5.95 -22.27 -1.82
N HIS A 161 -6.89 -21.74 -1.01
CA HIS A 161 -6.92 -21.85 0.46
C HIS A 161 -5.63 -21.37 1.15
N VAL A 162 -4.92 -20.40 0.53
CA VAL A 162 -3.63 -19.90 1.03
C VAL A 162 -3.76 -18.65 1.89
N ALA A 163 -4.89 -17.95 1.79
CA ALA A 163 -5.19 -16.77 2.59
C ALA A 163 -6.38 -17.02 3.53
N PRO A 164 -6.44 -16.35 4.70
CA PRO A 164 -7.51 -16.56 5.65
C PRO A 164 -8.85 -16.01 5.12
N THR A 165 -9.94 -16.74 5.40
CA THR A 165 -11.30 -16.24 5.22
C THR A 165 -11.52 -15.03 6.14
N PRO A 166 -12.54 -14.17 5.91
CA PRO A 166 -12.89 -13.08 6.83
C PRO A 166 -13.04 -13.57 8.29
N THR A 167 -13.74 -14.67 8.49
CA THR A 167 -13.93 -15.26 9.83
C THR A 167 -12.61 -15.73 10.46
N ALA A 168 -11.73 -16.35 9.67
CA ALA A 168 -10.41 -16.76 10.17
C ALA A 168 -9.53 -15.54 10.50
N SER A 169 -9.64 -14.47 9.70
CA SER A 169 -8.91 -13.21 9.92
C SER A 169 -9.29 -12.53 11.25
N GLU A 170 -10.54 -12.65 11.71
CA GLU A 170 -10.97 -12.09 13.01
C GLU A 170 -10.22 -12.68 14.22
N THR A 171 -9.75 -13.91 14.07
CA THR A 171 -9.03 -14.65 15.13
C THR A 171 -7.53 -14.71 14.91
N MET A 172 -7.03 -14.23 13.76
CA MET A 172 -5.60 -14.12 13.51
C MET A 172 -4.98 -13.05 14.40
N PRO A 173 -3.79 -13.30 14.95
CA PRO A 173 -3.03 -12.25 15.61
C PRO A 173 -2.60 -11.16 14.62
N GLY A 174 -2.24 -9.98 15.14
CA GLY A 174 -1.63 -8.92 14.32
C GLY A 174 -0.34 -9.39 13.65
N LEU A 175 0.12 -8.67 12.62
CA LEU A 175 1.25 -9.09 11.77
C LEU A 175 2.49 -9.49 12.57
N SER A 176 2.87 -8.69 13.57
CA SER A 176 4.05 -8.95 14.41
C SER A 176 3.95 -10.32 15.12
N GLU A 177 2.83 -10.58 15.79
CA GLU A 177 2.60 -11.85 16.48
C GLU A 177 2.39 -13.01 15.49
N ALA A 178 1.74 -12.77 14.34
CA ALA A 178 1.51 -13.78 13.33
C ALA A 178 2.83 -14.30 12.71
N LEU A 179 3.78 -13.38 12.43
CA LEU A 179 5.12 -13.75 11.97
C LEU A 179 5.91 -14.44 13.10
N ALA A 180 5.93 -13.86 14.31
CA ALA A 180 6.68 -14.41 15.44
C ALA A 180 6.20 -15.82 15.87
N THR A 181 4.92 -16.14 15.65
CA THR A 181 4.33 -17.43 16.01
C THR A 181 4.14 -18.37 14.82
N ASN A 182 4.71 -18.04 13.66
CA ASN A 182 4.63 -18.85 12.44
C ASN A 182 3.19 -19.13 11.97
N LYS A 183 2.28 -18.14 12.12
CA LYS A 183 0.89 -18.28 11.66
C LYS A 183 0.68 -17.83 10.23
N VAL A 184 1.63 -17.07 9.69
CA VAL A 184 1.62 -16.61 8.31
C VAL A 184 3.05 -16.62 7.74
N ALA A 185 3.19 -17.08 6.50
CA ALA A 185 4.48 -17.10 5.82
C ALA A 185 4.77 -15.75 5.13
N MET A 186 3.77 -15.16 4.50
CA MET A 186 3.84 -13.87 3.79
C MET A 186 2.66 -12.98 4.18
N SER A 187 2.85 -11.65 4.12
CA SER A 187 1.76 -10.68 4.29
C SER A 187 1.97 -9.48 3.36
N PHE A 188 0.94 -9.10 2.62
CA PHE A 188 0.94 -7.84 1.90
C PHE A 188 0.48 -6.74 2.85
N ASP A 189 1.37 -5.82 3.15
CA ASP A 189 1.07 -4.73 4.10
C ASP A 189 1.92 -3.48 3.75
N GLY A 190 1.61 -2.39 4.42
CA GLY A 190 2.36 -1.16 4.23
C GLY A 190 3.67 -1.12 5.00
N GLN A 191 4.61 -0.38 4.46
CA GLN A 191 5.91 -0.13 5.07
C GLN A 191 5.84 0.24 6.56
N TRP A 192 4.80 0.95 6.99
CA TRP A 192 4.59 1.36 8.40
C TRP A 192 4.68 0.20 9.41
N SER A 193 4.39 -1.03 8.98
CA SER A 193 4.48 -2.23 9.83
C SER A 193 5.90 -2.53 10.29
N ASN A 194 6.94 -2.03 9.59
CA ASN A 194 8.33 -2.17 10.04
C ASN A 194 8.55 -1.58 11.43
N ALA A 195 7.94 -0.43 11.74
CA ALA A 195 8.12 0.22 13.03
C ALA A 195 7.71 -0.68 14.22
N GLY A 196 6.58 -1.40 14.07
CA GLY A 196 6.15 -2.37 15.05
C GLY A 196 7.04 -3.61 15.10
N LEU A 197 7.30 -4.21 13.94
CA LEU A 197 8.12 -5.43 13.83
C LEU A 197 9.54 -5.22 14.38
N MET A 198 10.18 -4.10 14.06
CA MET A 198 11.50 -3.74 14.60
C MET A 198 11.46 -3.51 16.11
N SER A 199 10.42 -2.83 16.62
CA SER A 199 10.22 -2.59 18.06
C SER A 199 10.02 -3.89 18.83
N ASP A 200 9.30 -4.84 18.26
CA ASP A 200 9.01 -6.14 18.87
C ASP A 200 10.16 -7.14 18.74
N GLY A 201 11.17 -6.82 17.91
CA GLY A 201 12.33 -7.68 17.67
C GLY A 201 11.97 -8.97 16.92
N VAL A 202 10.96 -8.93 16.06
CA VAL A 202 10.53 -10.07 15.25
C VAL A 202 11.56 -10.34 14.14
N GLU A 203 11.84 -11.61 13.89
CA GLU A 203 12.63 -12.01 12.71
C GLU A 203 11.72 -12.00 11.48
N TYR A 204 12.02 -11.14 10.52
CA TYR A 204 11.28 -11.01 9.27
C TYR A 204 12.18 -10.40 8.18
N ASN A 205 11.73 -10.47 6.95
CA ASN A 205 12.32 -9.70 5.86
C ASN A 205 11.21 -9.15 4.96
N VAL A 206 11.58 -8.31 3.99
CA VAL A 206 10.65 -7.70 3.05
C VAL A 206 11.03 -8.04 1.61
N ALA A 207 10.06 -8.03 0.72
CA ALA A 207 10.24 -8.40 -0.68
C ALA A 207 9.34 -7.60 -1.59
N ALA A 208 9.63 -7.65 -2.90
CA ALA A 208 8.75 -7.15 -3.93
C ALA A 208 7.41 -7.89 -3.92
N LEU A 209 6.31 -7.18 -4.17
CA LEU A 209 5.01 -7.81 -4.43
C LEU A 209 5.10 -8.66 -5.71
N PRO A 210 4.36 -9.79 -5.81
CA PRO A 210 4.25 -10.53 -7.06
C PRO A 210 3.54 -9.68 -8.12
N ARG A 211 3.92 -9.86 -9.38
CA ARG A 211 3.25 -9.20 -10.51
C ARG A 211 2.13 -10.09 -11.07
N MET A 212 0.97 -9.51 -11.33
CA MET A 212 -0.10 -10.21 -12.06
C MET A 212 0.07 -10.03 -13.57
N GLY A 213 0.43 -8.83 -14.02
CA GLY A 213 0.73 -8.51 -15.43
C GLY A 213 2.21 -8.48 -15.75
N GLU A 214 2.55 -7.77 -16.83
CA GLU A 214 3.93 -7.67 -17.33
C GLU A 214 4.81 -6.74 -16.47
N THR A 215 4.22 -5.75 -15.80
CA THR A 215 4.96 -4.70 -15.10
C THR A 215 4.88 -4.89 -13.60
N PRO A 216 6.02 -5.08 -12.89
CA PRO A 216 6.02 -5.02 -11.44
C PRO A 216 5.58 -3.64 -10.95
N ALA A 217 4.74 -3.60 -9.93
CA ALA A 217 4.23 -2.33 -9.41
C ALA A 217 3.93 -2.40 -7.92
N THR A 218 3.96 -1.23 -7.28
CA THR A 218 3.37 -1.00 -5.98
C THR A 218 2.72 0.37 -5.94
N VAL A 219 2.07 0.70 -4.83
CA VAL A 219 1.43 1.98 -4.61
C VAL A 219 2.09 2.68 -3.42
N ALA A 220 2.38 3.97 -3.59
CA ALA A 220 2.78 4.82 -2.48
C ALA A 220 1.56 5.21 -1.64
N THR A 221 1.80 5.43 -0.35
CA THR A 221 0.92 6.19 0.54
C THR A 221 1.71 7.30 1.20
N TYR A 222 1.04 8.34 1.68
CA TYR A 222 1.72 9.47 2.29
C TYR A 222 1.11 9.80 3.65
N GLY A 223 1.97 9.97 4.66
CA GLY A 223 1.60 10.71 5.85
C GLY A 223 1.47 12.19 5.47
N ALA A 224 0.23 12.67 5.26
CA ALA A 224 -0.03 14.00 4.76
C ALA A 224 -0.36 14.99 5.87
N ILE A 225 0.09 16.25 5.70
CA ILE A 225 -0.25 17.38 6.56
C ILE A 225 -1.06 18.41 5.76
N ALA A 226 -2.03 19.03 6.40
CA ALA A 226 -2.84 20.12 5.86
C ALA A 226 -3.04 21.22 6.90
N LEU A 227 -3.14 22.46 6.45
CA LEU A 227 -3.47 23.61 7.31
C LEU A 227 -4.98 23.80 7.40
N MET A 228 -5.52 23.83 8.62
CA MET A 228 -6.92 24.18 8.83
C MET A 228 -7.05 25.71 8.94
N ASN A 229 -8.06 26.29 8.26
CA ASN A 229 -8.41 27.70 8.42
C ASN A 229 -8.94 27.96 9.83
N SER A 230 -8.23 28.79 10.59
CA SER A 230 -8.54 29.14 11.97
C SER A 230 -7.80 30.41 12.37
N GLU A 231 -8.07 30.93 13.56
CA GLU A 231 -7.29 32.04 14.15
C GLU A 231 -5.81 31.64 14.44
N LYS A 232 -5.47 30.37 14.36
CA LYS A 232 -4.12 29.84 14.64
C LYS A 232 -3.38 29.37 13.38
N THR A 233 -3.93 29.61 12.19
CA THR A 233 -3.36 29.10 10.93
C THR A 233 -1.92 29.55 10.72
N ASP A 234 -1.60 30.82 10.99
CA ASP A 234 -0.23 31.35 10.86
C ASP A 234 0.75 30.61 11.80
N ALA A 235 0.38 30.39 13.04
CA ALA A 235 1.21 29.63 13.99
C ALA A 235 1.34 28.15 13.62
N ALA A 236 0.28 27.56 13.05
CA ALA A 236 0.33 26.18 12.55
C ALA A 236 1.22 26.07 11.31
N PHE A 237 1.26 27.10 10.46
CA PHE A 237 2.16 27.12 9.30
C PHE A 237 3.63 27.07 9.70
N GLU A 238 4.05 27.72 10.78
CA GLU A 238 5.43 27.63 11.27
C GLU A 238 5.83 26.18 11.59
N PHE A 239 4.91 25.39 12.16
CA PHE A 239 5.15 23.96 12.40
C PHE A 239 5.21 23.16 11.08
N VAL A 240 4.29 23.43 10.15
CA VAL A 240 4.28 22.79 8.83
C VAL A 240 5.57 23.09 8.07
N LYS A 241 5.99 24.38 8.07
CA LYS A 241 7.25 24.82 7.49
C LYS A 241 8.43 24.05 8.09
N TYR A 242 8.53 23.98 9.42
CA TYR A 242 9.60 23.23 10.10
C TYR A 242 9.67 21.77 9.61
N ILE A 243 8.52 21.07 9.57
CA ILE A 243 8.46 19.68 9.14
C ILE A 243 8.85 19.52 7.66
N MET A 244 8.47 20.47 6.80
CA MET A 244 8.73 20.39 5.37
C MET A 244 10.16 20.77 4.98
N THR A 245 10.80 21.70 5.72
CA THR A 245 12.06 22.30 5.27
C THR A 245 13.27 21.98 6.14
N GLU A 246 13.08 21.63 7.42
CA GLU A 246 14.21 21.33 8.30
C GLU A 246 14.72 19.91 8.08
N VAL A 247 15.97 19.78 7.68
CA VAL A 247 16.65 18.49 7.52
C VAL A 247 16.74 17.77 8.86
N GLY A 248 16.31 16.53 8.93
CA GLY A 248 16.27 15.73 10.15
C GLY A 248 15.01 15.91 11.00
N ALA A 249 14.06 16.78 10.63
CA ALA A 249 12.83 16.99 11.40
C ALA A 249 12.08 15.68 11.70
N CYS A 250 12.03 14.77 10.73
CA CYS A 250 11.35 13.49 10.82
C CYS A 250 12.30 12.27 10.92
N GLU A 251 13.59 12.47 11.09
CA GLU A 251 14.61 11.41 11.10
C GLU A 251 14.30 10.25 12.07
N PRO A 252 13.77 10.47 13.29
CA PRO A 252 13.36 9.35 14.17
C PRO A 252 12.30 8.45 13.57
N LEU A 253 11.37 8.99 12.77
CA LEU A 253 10.34 8.24 12.08
C LEU A 253 10.92 7.44 10.90
N PHE A 254 11.90 8.00 10.21
CA PHE A 254 12.63 7.31 9.14
C PHE A 254 13.44 6.13 9.70
N LYS A 255 14.21 6.37 10.77
CA LYS A 255 15.00 5.32 11.44
C LYS A 255 14.18 4.23 12.09
N SER A 256 12.90 4.47 12.41
CA SER A 256 11.99 3.44 12.90
C SER A 256 11.41 2.57 11.76
N GLY A 257 11.72 2.86 10.50
CA GLY A 257 11.14 2.17 9.35
C GLY A 257 9.69 2.56 9.02
N LEU A 258 9.14 3.58 9.75
CA LEU A 258 7.77 4.05 9.52
C LEU A 258 7.64 4.73 8.16
N TRP A 259 8.50 5.71 7.88
CA TRP A 259 8.44 6.55 6.68
C TRP A 259 9.78 6.63 5.94
N LEU A 260 9.72 6.99 4.67
CA LEU A 260 10.83 7.55 3.90
C LEU A 260 10.68 9.08 3.83
N PRO A 261 11.78 9.82 3.69
CA PRO A 261 11.75 11.28 3.58
C PRO A 261 10.98 11.75 2.35
N THR A 262 10.42 12.95 2.45
CA THR A 262 9.76 13.68 1.36
C THR A 262 10.38 15.07 1.14
N ASN A 263 11.24 15.52 2.06
CA ASN A 263 12.09 16.66 1.86
C ASN A 263 13.12 16.32 0.77
N MET A 264 13.16 17.09 -0.33
CA MET A 264 14.02 16.78 -1.49
C MET A 264 15.52 16.83 -1.19
N LYS A 265 15.93 17.49 -0.10
CA LYS A 265 17.33 17.44 0.39
C LYS A 265 17.67 16.12 1.07
N GLU A 266 16.67 15.39 1.51
CA GLU A 266 16.78 14.08 2.16
C GLU A 266 16.34 12.93 1.22
N TYR A 267 15.52 13.20 0.20
CA TYR A 267 15.02 12.25 -0.76
C TYR A 267 16.09 11.89 -1.79
N ASN A 268 17.16 11.27 -1.33
CA ASN A 268 18.29 10.83 -2.15
C ASN A 268 19.02 9.67 -1.48
N ASP A 269 19.73 8.89 -2.28
CA ASP A 269 20.46 7.69 -1.87
C ASP A 269 21.41 7.91 -0.70
N ASP A 270 22.16 9.00 -0.72
CA ASP A 270 23.19 9.24 0.26
C ASP A 270 22.61 9.47 1.66
N TYR A 271 21.55 10.28 1.74
CA TYR A 271 20.83 10.49 3.01
C TYR A 271 20.09 9.23 3.46
N ILE A 272 19.33 8.59 2.55
CA ILE A 272 18.52 7.41 2.89
C ILE A 272 19.38 6.28 3.45
N LYS A 273 20.57 6.06 2.91
CA LYS A 273 21.52 5.08 3.47
C LYS A 273 21.96 5.40 4.90
N THR A 274 21.91 6.66 5.33
CA THR A 274 22.26 7.03 6.71
C THR A 274 21.17 6.75 7.72
N ILE A 275 19.92 6.67 7.28
CA ILE A 275 18.77 6.37 8.15
C ILE A 275 18.47 4.87 8.26
N ILE A 276 18.97 4.05 7.34
CA ILE A 276 18.86 2.59 7.43
C ILE A 276 19.83 2.09 8.51
N THR A 277 19.30 1.40 9.49
CA THR A 277 20.03 0.87 10.64
C THR A 277 20.12 -0.66 10.56
N GLU A 278 20.93 -1.28 11.43
CA GLU A 278 21.03 -2.73 11.55
C GLU A 278 19.72 -3.46 11.93
N ASN A 279 18.74 -2.69 12.45
CA ASN A 279 17.42 -3.23 12.80
C ASN A 279 16.47 -3.31 11.61
N HIS A 280 16.77 -2.64 10.48
CA HIS A 280 15.97 -2.78 9.27
C HIS A 280 16.17 -4.15 8.65
N PRO A 281 15.13 -4.74 8.02
CA PRO A 281 15.28 -6.01 7.32
C PRO A 281 16.29 -5.89 6.18
N ALA A 282 16.98 -6.99 5.87
CA ALA A 282 18.11 -6.99 4.92
C ALA A 282 17.73 -6.44 3.53
N ASN A 283 16.50 -6.69 3.11
CA ASN A 283 15.99 -6.29 1.79
C ASN A 283 15.33 -4.90 1.78
N TYR A 284 15.38 -4.15 2.90
CA TYR A 284 14.67 -2.86 3.05
C TYR A 284 14.95 -1.88 1.90
N TYR A 285 16.22 -1.73 1.52
CA TYR A 285 16.59 -0.81 0.46
C TYR A 285 15.99 -1.20 -0.89
N ASP A 286 16.15 -2.46 -1.30
CA ASP A 286 15.71 -2.93 -2.60
C ASP A 286 14.18 -3.05 -2.73
N SER A 287 13.50 -3.42 -1.63
CA SER A 287 12.04 -3.68 -1.64
C SER A 287 11.19 -2.46 -1.28
N ILE A 288 11.75 -1.50 -0.56
CA ILE A 288 11.01 -0.33 -0.05
C ILE A 288 11.53 0.97 -0.64
N VAL A 289 12.86 1.22 -0.58
CA VAL A 289 13.42 2.49 -1.05
C VAL A 289 13.45 2.58 -2.57
N THR A 290 14.00 1.55 -3.23
CA THR A 290 14.17 1.55 -4.69
C THR A 290 12.86 1.82 -5.44
N PRO A 291 11.72 1.13 -5.16
CA PRO A 291 10.48 1.36 -5.89
C PRO A 291 9.91 2.77 -5.71
N MET A 292 10.19 3.43 -4.59
CA MET A 292 9.80 4.82 -4.37
C MET A 292 10.62 5.80 -5.21
N MET A 293 11.88 5.46 -5.51
CA MET A 293 12.80 6.34 -6.23
C MET A 293 12.81 6.13 -7.75
N ASP A 294 12.52 4.93 -8.22
CA ASP A 294 12.57 4.56 -9.64
C ASP A 294 11.22 4.66 -10.38
N GLY A 295 10.14 4.99 -9.64
CA GLY A 295 8.80 5.13 -10.19
C GLY A 295 7.99 3.83 -10.24
N THR A 296 8.50 2.71 -9.71
CA THR A 296 7.74 1.46 -9.52
C THR A 296 6.57 1.66 -8.56
N ALA A 297 6.77 2.46 -7.49
CA ALA A 297 5.71 2.89 -6.59
C ALA A 297 4.95 4.07 -7.21
N ARG A 298 3.70 3.84 -7.58
CA ARG A 298 2.84 4.85 -8.20
C ARG A 298 2.22 5.77 -7.15
N THR A 299 1.99 7.01 -7.52
CA THR A 299 1.34 8.04 -6.68
C THR A 299 0.04 7.51 -6.10
N PRO A 300 -0.26 7.81 -4.82
CA PRO A 300 -1.52 7.37 -4.19
C PRO A 300 -2.74 7.94 -4.93
N ILE A 301 -3.71 7.08 -5.21
CA ILE A 301 -4.95 7.48 -5.92
C ILE A 301 -5.69 8.62 -5.22
N THR A 302 -5.57 8.70 -3.89
CA THR A 302 -6.15 9.78 -3.08
C THR A 302 -5.57 11.17 -3.39
N ALA A 303 -4.42 11.23 -4.05
CA ALA A 303 -3.77 12.48 -4.43
C ALA A 303 -4.27 13.05 -5.78
N TYR A 304 -4.97 12.25 -6.60
CA TYR A 304 -5.39 12.69 -7.92
C TYR A 304 -6.83 12.33 -8.32
N VAL A 305 -7.48 11.37 -7.65
CA VAL A 305 -8.87 10.98 -7.99
C VAL A 305 -9.88 11.89 -7.29
N LYS A 306 -10.71 12.58 -8.06
CA LYS A 306 -11.82 13.37 -7.54
C LYS A 306 -12.90 12.48 -6.96
N ASN A 307 -13.48 12.94 -5.85
CA ASN A 307 -14.61 12.27 -5.20
C ASN A 307 -14.29 10.82 -4.70
N PHE A 308 -13.02 10.50 -4.51
CA PHE A 308 -12.53 9.16 -4.15
C PHE A 308 -13.36 8.50 -3.05
N ASN A 309 -13.62 9.20 -1.94
CA ASN A 309 -14.34 8.61 -0.80
C ASN A 309 -15.74 8.12 -1.19
N LYS A 310 -16.50 8.91 -1.98
CA LYS A 310 -17.85 8.51 -2.39
C LYS A 310 -17.85 7.35 -3.39
N ILE A 311 -16.82 7.29 -4.26
CA ILE A 311 -16.64 6.14 -5.15
C ILE A 311 -16.33 4.91 -4.29
N ASN A 312 -15.41 5.04 -3.33
CA ASN A 312 -15.01 3.94 -2.47
C ASN A 312 -16.14 3.48 -1.52
N ASP A 313 -16.99 4.38 -1.06
CA ASP A 313 -18.19 4.06 -0.26
C ASP A 313 -19.19 3.16 -1.04
N VAL A 314 -19.18 3.22 -2.37
CA VAL A 314 -19.97 2.33 -3.22
C VAL A 314 -19.24 1.00 -3.48
N ILE A 315 -17.92 1.05 -3.72
CA ILE A 315 -17.12 -0.14 -4.07
C ILE A 315 -16.92 -1.06 -2.86
N SER A 316 -16.59 -0.51 -1.69
CA SER A 316 -16.19 -1.31 -0.53
C SER A 316 -17.23 -2.35 -0.09
N PRO A 317 -18.53 -2.03 0.03
CA PRO A 317 -19.53 -3.04 0.39
C PRO A 317 -19.68 -4.18 -0.64
N ALA A 318 -19.50 -3.87 -1.93
CA ALA A 318 -19.54 -4.88 -2.98
C ALA A 318 -18.31 -5.81 -2.92
N LEU A 319 -17.16 -5.28 -2.52
CA LEU A 319 -15.96 -6.09 -2.29
C LEU A 319 -16.07 -6.93 -1.02
N ASP A 320 -16.85 -6.53 -0.01
CA ASP A 320 -17.11 -7.37 1.17
C ASP A 320 -17.84 -8.66 0.77
N ASP A 321 -18.78 -8.61 -0.19
CA ASP A 321 -19.45 -9.79 -0.75
C ASP A 321 -18.46 -10.71 -1.51
N LEU A 322 -17.47 -10.12 -2.19
CA LEU A 322 -16.39 -10.87 -2.86
C LEU A 322 -15.47 -11.54 -1.82
N TRP A 323 -15.02 -10.77 -0.82
CA TRP A 323 -14.12 -11.29 0.22
C TRP A 323 -14.77 -12.34 1.12
N SER A 324 -16.10 -12.33 1.25
CA SER A 324 -16.88 -13.38 1.94
C SER A 324 -17.15 -14.62 1.08
N GLY A 325 -16.88 -14.55 -0.22
CA GLY A 325 -17.17 -15.62 -1.19
C GLY A 325 -18.65 -15.71 -1.60
N GLU A 326 -19.44 -14.70 -1.26
CA GLU A 326 -20.87 -14.66 -1.63
C GLU A 326 -21.08 -14.31 -3.11
N LYS A 327 -20.13 -13.55 -3.70
CA LYS A 327 -20.15 -13.17 -5.12
C LYS A 327 -18.78 -13.36 -5.77
N THR A 328 -18.77 -13.61 -7.07
CA THR A 328 -17.59 -13.45 -7.91
C THR A 328 -17.27 -11.96 -8.11
N ALA A 329 -16.05 -11.65 -8.55
CA ALA A 329 -15.66 -10.27 -8.85
C ALA A 329 -16.55 -9.64 -9.93
N ASP A 330 -16.95 -10.42 -10.96
CA ASP A 330 -17.86 -9.94 -12.00
C ASP A 330 -19.24 -9.61 -11.41
N GLU A 331 -19.83 -10.48 -10.60
CA GLU A 331 -21.12 -10.24 -9.96
C GLU A 331 -21.07 -9.04 -9.00
N ALA A 332 -20.03 -8.94 -8.18
CA ALA A 332 -19.86 -7.87 -7.22
C ALA A 332 -19.76 -6.51 -7.93
N ILE A 333 -18.80 -6.37 -8.86
CA ILE A 333 -18.53 -5.11 -9.55
C ILE A 333 -19.67 -4.74 -10.51
N SER A 334 -20.19 -5.68 -11.31
CA SER A 334 -21.30 -5.39 -12.22
C SER A 334 -22.55 -4.91 -11.50
N SER A 335 -22.78 -5.35 -10.25
CA SER A 335 -23.92 -4.90 -9.45
C SER A 335 -23.88 -3.44 -9.02
N ILE A 336 -22.70 -2.83 -8.99
CA ILE A 336 -22.48 -1.44 -8.48
C ILE A 336 -21.87 -0.51 -9.52
N GLU A 337 -21.51 -1.00 -10.70
CA GLU A 337 -20.77 -0.24 -11.72
C GLU A 337 -21.47 1.08 -12.07
N ALA A 338 -22.79 1.07 -12.31
CA ALA A 338 -23.53 2.28 -12.66
C ALA A 338 -23.51 3.31 -11.51
N ASP A 339 -23.69 2.85 -10.27
CA ASP A 339 -23.73 3.71 -9.09
C ASP A 339 -22.35 4.28 -8.77
N ALA A 340 -21.28 3.48 -8.91
CA ALA A 340 -19.91 3.91 -8.72
C ALA A 340 -19.50 4.92 -9.82
N ASN A 341 -19.79 4.63 -11.09
CA ASN A 341 -19.51 5.53 -12.21
C ASN A 341 -20.28 6.85 -12.10
N ALA A 342 -21.47 6.88 -11.51
CA ALA A 342 -22.22 8.11 -11.25
C ALA A 342 -21.50 9.03 -10.22
N GLN A 343 -20.58 8.50 -9.40
CA GLN A 343 -19.77 9.28 -8.47
C GLN A 343 -18.46 9.78 -9.09
N VAL A 344 -18.04 9.23 -10.23
CA VAL A 344 -16.77 9.59 -10.89
C VAL A 344 -16.82 11.03 -11.40
N GLN A 345 -15.79 11.80 -11.05
CA GLN A 345 -15.61 13.21 -11.45
C GLN A 345 -14.25 13.47 -12.11
N GLY A 346 -13.54 12.41 -12.52
CA GLY A 346 -12.22 12.49 -13.12
C GLY A 346 -11.12 12.77 -12.09
N PHE A 347 -10.13 13.54 -12.53
CA PHE A 347 -8.89 13.75 -11.80
C PHE A 347 -8.71 15.18 -11.34
N TYR A 348 -7.97 15.37 -10.23
CA TYR A 348 -7.40 16.66 -9.86
C TYR A 348 -6.14 16.92 -10.70
N GLY A 349 -5.88 18.20 -11.01
CA GLY A 349 -4.65 18.62 -11.69
C GLY A 349 -4.49 18.14 -13.14
N LYS A 350 -5.56 17.65 -13.77
CA LYS A 350 -5.60 17.31 -15.20
C LYS A 350 -6.65 18.13 -15.92
#